data_3b1fd0fa8150a5eaac831ac9a303616f
#
_entry.id   3b1fd0fa8150a5eaac831ac9a303616f
#
_cell.length_a   1.000
_cell.length_b   1.000
_cell.length_c   1.000
_cell.angle_alpha   90.00
_cell.angle_beta   90.00
_cell.angle_gamma   90.00
#
_symmetry.space_group_name_H-M   'P 1'
#
loop_
_entity.id
_entity.type
_entity.pdbx_description
1 polymer ?
#
loop_
_entity_poly.entity_id
_entity_poly.type
_entity_poly.pdbx_seq_one_letter_code
_entity_poly.pdbx_strand_id
1 'polypeptide(L)'
;MLSKISYMALAQIFFAFVSAVSILILPKLLSLEGFGYYQLFIFFANYVEFLHFGLSDGIYLRYGGRRYEFISKRTLKSQICTMEILYIIECLIIFFTVCAFSFDKRLFLYIAISGAITVPRSFLYNLLQSVNEIKKSILVLFIERIFVLSSIAAVYFVDFDKAKFLIFSFIFARFISLIYICFLCRDLFKVKMTSFTDSLFYIYKNMRIGIKLTISALCNIFLIFIARSMIAWKFSIVLFGKISLILSLLNFALFFINAFSAILFPILRTKKACEQDEIFKILDDGLSIIFVFLFLFAYPVEILLGAWLPKYADVLNYMPIIFAILLCEGKTLLLTNSYFKALRKEGQMLRINLISLIIFSVFIGFIVYFCNDIFIIMFCLFLSLFAKYIALSYGLKKFIKSINFCNIGVEFFCGVCFIAISHILPGVYAFCLIIVSFIVLIVLKRKTFIQLLKFIKTI
;
A
#
# COMPACT_ATOMS: atom_id res chain seq x y z
N MET A 1 10.18 24.88 -9.91
CA MET A 1 9.51 24.05 -8.90
C MET A 1 8.16 23.55 -9.41
N LEU A 2 7.29 24.41 -9.88
CA LEU A 2 5.96 24.08 -10.44
C LEU A 2 6.01 23.00 -11.54
N SER A 3 6.94 23.07 -12.50
CA SER A 3 7.07 22.07 -13.57
C SER A 3 7.39 20.65 -13.07
N LYS A 4 8.12 20.51 -11.95
CA LYS A 4 8.38 19.19 -11.34
C LYS A 4 7.12 18.65 -10.67
N ILE A 5 6.33 19.50 -10.01
CA ILE A 5 5.06 19.11 -9.34
C ILE A 5 4.03 18.67 -10.38
N SER A 6 3.87 19.44 -11.47
CA SER A 6 2.96 19.06 -12.55
C SER A 6 3.35 17.75 -13.22
N TYR A 7 4.66 17.50 -13.42
CA TYR A 7 5.16 16.25 -13.97
C TYR A 7 4.89 15.05 -13.04
N MET A 8 5.07 15.23 -11.72
CA MET A 8 4.72 14.21 -10.73
C MET A 8 3.22 13.91 -10.72
N ALA A 9 2.37 14.93 -10.77
CA ALA A 9 0.92 14.76 -10.79
C ALA A 9 0.45 14.00 -12.05
N LEU A 10 0.96 14.36 -13.23
CA LEU A 10 0.65 13.64 -14.48
C LEU A 10 1.11 12.17 -14.43
N ALA A 11 2.29 11.92 -13.88
CA ALA A 11 2.78 10.55 -13.69
C ALA A 11 1.88 9.75 -12.76
N GLN A 12 1.41 10.33 -11.66
CA GLN A 12 0.49 9.68 -10.73
C GLN A 12 -0.85 9.34 -11.37
N ILE A 13 -1.40 10.25 -12.19
CA ILE A 13 -2.64 9.98 -12.94
C ILE A 13 -2.44 8.80 -13.90
N PHE A 14 -1.33 8.77 -14.63
CA PHE A 14 -1.01 7.65 -15.51
C PHE A 14 -0.85 6.33 -14.74
N PHE A 15 -0.18 6.33 -13.60
CA PHE A 15 -0.02 5.14 -12.76
C PHE A 15 -1.36 4.65 -12.21
N ALA A 16 -2.25 5.57 -11.81
CA ALA A 16 -3.60 5.23 -11.41
C ALA A 16 -4.39 4.60 -12.57
N PHE A 17 -4.29 5.16 -13.77
CA PHE A 17 -4.92 4.60 -14.97
C PHE A 17 -4.45 3.16 -15.24
N VAL A 18 -3.14 2.90 -15.27
CA VAL A 18 -2.60 1.55 -15.47
C VAL A 18 -3.07 0.59 -14.38
N SER A 19 -3.14 1.05 -13.13
CA SER A 19 -3.66 0.24 -12.02
C SER A 19 -5.14 -0.10 -12.18
N ALA A 20 -5.97 0.87 -12.57
CA ALA A 20 -7.40 0.66 -12.86
C ALA A 20 -7.60 -0.35 -14.00
N VAL A 21 -6.86 -0.19 -15.10
CA VAL A 21 -6.87 -1.13 -16.24
C VAL A 21 -6.49 -2.55 -15.76
N SER A 22 -5.44 -2.68 -14.96
CA SER A 22 -5.01 -3.97 -14.43
C SER A 22 -6.10 -4.63 -13.56
N ILE A 23 -6.73 -3.87 -12.66
CA ILE A 23 -7.76 -4.38 -11.74
C ILE A 23 -9.03 -4.81 -12.48
N LEU A 24 -9.43 -4.08 -13.52
CA LEU A 24 -10.69 -4.31 -14.23
C LEU A 24 -10.55 -5.33 -15.38
N ILE A 25 -9.40 -5.41 -16.03
CA ILE A 25 -9.23 -6.21 -17.24
C ILE A 25 -8.62 -7.57 -16.93
N LEU A 26 -7.60 -7.67 -16.06
CA LEU A 26 -6.94 -8.96 -15.80
C LEU A 26 -7.88 -10.05 -15.27
N PRO A 27 -8.82 -9.78 -14.35
CA PRO A 27 -9.76 -10.80 -13.90
C PRO A 27 -10.67 -11.33 -15.01
N LYS A 28 -10.91 -10.54 -16.06
CA LYS A 28 -11.72 -10.92 -17.22
C LYS A 28 -10.93 -11.78 -18.22
N LEU A 29 -9.63 -11.51 -18.37
CA LEU A 29 -8.76 -12.19 -19.32
C LEU A 29 -8.27 -13.55 -18.84
N LEU A 30 -8.13 -13.71 -17.52
CA LEU A 30 -7.59 -14.90 -16.90
C LEU A 30 -8.71 -15.86 -16.44
N SER A 31 -8.36 -17.16 -16.34
CA SER A 31 -9.16 -18.09 -15.56
C SER A 31 -9.10 -17.73 -14.08
N LEU A 32 -10.08 -18.19 -13.27
CA LEU A 32 -10.09 -17.92 -11.83
C LEU A 32 -8.81 -18.42 -11.13
N GLU A 33 -8.34 -19.61 -11.50
CA GLU A 33 -7.08 -20.17 -10.98
C GLU A 33 -5.87 -19.38 -11.44
N GLY A 34 -5.81 -19.03 -12.74
CA GLY A 34 -4.73 -18.24 -13.31
C GLY A 34 -4.65 -16.85 -12.71
N PHE A 35 -5.79 -16.21 -12.44
CA PHE A 35 -5.82 -14.93 -11.74
C PHE A 35 -5.35 -15.06 -10.29
N GLY A 36 -5.78 -16.12 -9.58
CA GLY A 36 -5.31 -16.41 -8.22
C GLY A 36 -3.80 -16.62 -8.17
N TYR A 37 -3.25 -17.40 -9.10
CA TYR A 37 -1.81 -17.65 -9.19
C TYR A 37 -1.01 -16.37 -9.51
N TYR A 38 -1.50 -15.54 -10.44
CA TYR A 38 -0.92 -14.24 -10.74
C TYR A 38 -0.96 -13.30 -9.53
N GLN A 39 -2.09 -13.24 -8.83
CA GLN A 39 -2.23 -12.41 -7.63
C GLN A 39 -1.34 -12.88 -6.48
N LEU A 40 -1.12 -14.19 -6.35
CA LEU A 40 -0.21 -14.75 -5.35
C LEU A 40 1.25 -14.37 -5.66
N PHE A 41 1.65 -14.43 -6.94
CA PHE A 41 2.95 -13.94 -7.38
C PHE A 41 3.13 -12.45 -7.07
N ILE A 42 2.18 -11.58 -7.51
CA ILE A 42 2.24 -10.12 -7.28
C ILE A 42 2.27 -9.81 -5.78
N PHE A 43 1.49 -10.55 -5.00
CA PHE A 43 1.46 -10.41 -3.55
C PHE A 43 2.85 -10.59 -2.96
N PHE A 44 3.52 -11.70 -3.17
CA PHE A 44 4.86 -11.92 -2.62
C PHE A 44 5.92 -11.03 -3.27
N ALA A 45 5.86 -10.81 -4.59
CA ALA A 45 6.82 -9.97 -5.32
C ALA A 45 6.87 -8.51 -4.84
N ASN A 46 5.76 -7.99 -4.29
CA ASN A 46 5.74 -6.64 -3.70
C ASN A 46 6.42 -6.56 -2.32
N TYR A 47 6.50 -7.68 -1.59
CA TYR A 47 7.15 -7.70 -0.28
C TYR A 47 8.64 -8.05 -0.33
N VAL A 48 9.10 -8.66 -1.40
CA VAL A 48 10.52 -8.97 -1.61
C VAL A 48 11.39 -7.70 -1.59
N GLU A 49 10.85 -6.56 -1.99
CA GLU A 49 11.55 -5.28 -1.92
C GLU A 49 12.05 -4.96 -0.51
N PHE A 50 11.34 -5.36 0.54
CA PHE A 50 11.71 -5.10 1.93
C PHE A 50 12.89 -5.94 2.44
N LEU A 51 13.33 -6.96 1.70
CA LEU A 51 14.53 -7.76 2.02
C LEU A 51 15.84 -6.96 1.95
N HIS A 52 15.81 -5.71 1.50
CA HIS A 52 16.94 -4.80 1.64
C HIS A 52 17.17 -4.30 3.09
N PHE A 53 16.35 -4.72 4.08
CA PHE A 53 16.44 -4.40 5.51
C PHE A 53 16.75 -2.93 5.82
N GLY A 54 16.17 -2.01 5.06
CA GLY A 54 16.36 -0.57 5.26
C GLY A 54 17.56 0.05 4.57
N LEU A 55 18.33 -0.71 3.78
CA LEU A 55 19.48 -0.15 3.06
C LEU A 55 19.04 0.98 2.10
N SER A 56 18.03 0.74 1.28
CA SER A 56 17.51 1.72 0.33
C SER A 56 16.95 2.97 1.02
N ASP A 57 16.25 2.79 2.13
CA ASP A 57 15.76 3.89 2.96
C ASP A 57 16.90 4.67 3.63
N GLY A 58 17.94 3.96 4.08
CA GLY A 58 19.14 4.56 4.64
C GLY A 58 19.91 5.42 3.64
N ILE A 59 19.99 4.97 2.38
CA ILE A 59 20.55 5.73 1.26
C ILE A 59 19.72 7.01 1.03
N TYR A 60 18.39 6.86 0.98
CA TYR A 60 17.49 7.99 0.82
C TYR A 60 17.68 9.06 1.91
N LEU A 61 17.75 8.65 3.17
CA LEU A 61 17.93 9.57 4.31
C LEU A 61 19.34 10.19 4.34
N ARG A 62 20.39 9.41 4.03
CA ARG A 62 21.78 9.87 4.13
C ARG A 62 22.19 10.82 3.02
N TYR A 63 21.70 10.59 1.80
CA TYR A 63 22.05 11.40 0.64
C TYR A 63 21.02 12.46 0.30
N GLY A 64 19.92 12.52 1.05
CA GLY A 64 18.85 13.51 0.87
C GLY A 64 19.37 14.95 0.81
N GLY A 65 19.09 15.62 -0.31
CA GLY A 65 19.51 17.01 -0.58
C GLY A 65 20.94 17.19 -1.06
N ARG A 66 21.74 16.11 -1.20
CA ARG A 66 23.08 16.21 -1.80
C ARG A 66 23.00 16.21 -3.32
N ARG A 67 24.00 16.84 -3.98
CA ARG A 67 24.13 16.71 -5.43
C ARG A 67 24.77 15.36 -5.78
N TYR A 68 24.28 14.71 -6.82
CA TYR A 68 24.74 13.39 -7.27
C TYR A 68 26.26 13.32 -7.54
N GLU A 69 26.84 14.42 -7.99
CA GLU A 69 28.29 14.53 -8.33
C GLU A 69 29.21 14.34 -7.11
N PHE A 70 28.75 14.77 -5.93
CA PHE A 70 29.53 14.71 -4.68
C PHE A 70 29.38 13.40 -3.89
N ILE A 71 28.67 12.42 -4.45
CA ILE A 71 28.49 11.12 -3.78
C ILE A 71 29.57 10.14 -4.23
N SER A 72 30.15 9.41 -3.27
CA SER A 72 31.15 8.38 -3.53
C SER A 72 30.55 7.22 -4.34
N LYS A 73 30.80 7.24 -5.64
CA LYS A 73 30.33 6.22 -6.59
C LYS A 73 30.91 4.84 -6.29
N ARG A 74 32.18 4.81 -5.83
CA ARG A 74 32.88 3.58 -5.46
C ARG A 74 32.16 2.86 -4.31
N THR A 75 31.79 3.58 -3.26
CA THR A 75 31.07 3.04 -2.11
C THR A 75 29.67 2.56 -2.49
N LEU A 76 28.95 3.31 -3.33
CA LEU A 76 27.60 2.92 -3.78
C LEU A 76 27.64 1.65 -4.62
N LYS A 77 28.53 1.54 -5.59
CA LYS A 77 28.69 0.32 -6.41
C LYS A 77 28.94 -0.90 -5.52
N SER A 78 29.85 -0.78 -4.58
CA SER A 78 30.17 -1.89 -3.68
C SER A 78 28.96 -2.31 -2.84
N GLN A 79 28.18 -1.34 -2.32
CA GLN A 79 26.97 -1.65 -1.55
C GLN A 79 25.89 -2.36 -2.41
N ILE A 80 25.68 -1.95 -3.66
CA ILE A 80 24.74 -2.62 -4.55
C ILE A 80 25.14 -4.07 -4.77
N CYS A 81 26.41 -4.31 -5.15
CA CYS A 81 26.89 -5.66 -5.43
C CYS A 81 26.90 -6.56 -4.18
N THR A 82 27.30 -6.03 -3.03
CA THR A 82 27.28 -6.81 -1.78
C THR A 82 25.85 -7.12 -1.33
N MET A 83 24.94 -6.16 -1.49
CA MET A 83 23.53 -6.39 -1.16
C MET A 83 22.90 -7.45 -2.06
N GLU A 84 23.25 -7.49 -3.33
CA GLU A 84 22.78 -8.53 -4.26
C GLU A 84 23.28 -9.93 -3.85
N ILE A 85 24.52 -10.03 -3.40
CA ILE A 85 25.06 -11.29 -2.86
C ILE A 85 24.27 -11.73 -1.61
N LEU A 86 23.99 -10.80 -0.69
CA LEU A 86 23.18 -11.10 0.51
C LEU A 86 21.78 -11.56 0.13
N TYR A 87 21.14 -10.88 -0.84
CA TYR A 87 19.82 -11.27 -1.33
C TYR A 87 19.82 -12.70 -1.94
N ILE A 88 20.85 -13.07 -2.69
CA ILE A 88 20.98 -14.44 -3.22
C ILE A 88 21.06 -15.45 -2.07
N ILE A 89 21.82 -15.16 -1.02
CA ILE A 89 21.93 -16.02 0.17
C ILE A 89 20.57 -16.17 0.86
N GLU A 90 19.81 -15.08 1.02
CA GLU A 90 18.46 -15.09 1.58
C GLU A 90 17.51 -15.95 0.72
N CYS A 91 17.56 -15.79 -0.59
CA CYS A 91 16.80 -16.64 -1.53
C CYS A 91 17.13 -18.13 -1.39
N LEU A 92 18.41 -18.48 -1.22
CA LEU A 92 18.82 -19.87 -1.01
C LEU A 92 18.26 -20.41 0.31
N ILE A 93 18.33 -19.66 1.41
CA ILE A 93 17.77 -20.05 2.71
C ILE A 93 16.26 -20.29 2.59
N ILE A 94 15.54 -19.35 1.97
CA ILE A 94 14.09 -19.47 1.78
C ILE A 94 13.78 -20.66 0.84
N PHE A 95 14.57 -20.90 -0.19
CA PHE A 95 14.39 -22.04 -1.10
C PHE A 95 14.46 -23.38 -0.36
N PHE A 96 15.41 -23.56 0.54
CA PHE A 96 15.49 -24.79 1.36
C PHE A 96 14.26 -24.94 2.25
N THR A 97 13.76 -23.85 2.84
CA THR A 97 12.52 -23.90 3.64
C THR A 97 11.30 -24.24 2.79
N VAL A 98 11.17 -23.64 1.59
CA VAL A 98 10.09 -23.94 0.63
C VAL A 98 10.13 -25.41 0.22
N CYS A 99 11.32 -25.98 -0.01
CA CYS A 99 11.47 -27.39 -0.33
C CYS A 99 11.03 -28.31 0.80
N ALA A 100 11.25 -27.92 2.07
CA ALA A 100 10.86 -28.67 3.23
C ALA A 100 9.33 -28.67 3.48
N PHE A 101 8.61 -27.60 3.10
CA PHE A 101 7.19 -27.40 3.38
C PHE A 101 6.24 -27.61 2.20
N SER A 102 6.67 -28.28 1.12
CA SER A 102 5.82 -28.60 -0.04
C SER A 102 5.13 -27.41 -0.73
N PHE A 103 5.68 -26.22 -0.62
CA PHE A 103 5.22 -25.03 -1.37
C PHE A 103 5.55 -25.12 -2.87
N ASP A 104 4.86 -24.32 -3.68
CA ASP A 104 5.12 -24.26 -5.12
C ASP A 104 6.52 -23.68 -5.43
N LYS A 105 7.44 -24.59 -5.78
CA LYS A 105 8.84 -24.26 -6.11
C LYS A 105 8.96 -23.33 -7.32
N ARG A 106 8.02 -23.42 -8.29
CA ARG A 106 8.03 -22.58 -9.50
C ARG A 106 7.67 -21.14 -9.16
N LEU A 107 6.63 -20.98 -8.32
CA LEU A 107 6.23 -19.66 -7.84
C LEU A 107 7.36 -18.97 -7.07
N PHE A 108 8.03 -19.72 -6.18
CA PHE A 108 9.19 -19.22 -5.45
C PHE A 108 10.31 -18.76 -6.40
N LEU A 109 10.62 -19.54 -7.44
CA LEU A 109 11.64 -19.17 -8.43
C LEU A 109 11.29 -17.84 -9.12
N TYR A 110 10.04 -17.64 -9.54
CA TYR A 110 9.60 -16.37 -10.14
C TYR A 110 9.73 -15.20 -9.18
N ILE A 111 9.38 -15.40 -7.90
CA ILE A 111 9.51 -14.39 -6.86
C ILE A 111 10.99 -14.05 -6.62
N ALA A 112 11.87 -15.05 -6.53
CA ALA A 112 13.31 -14.86 -6.34
C ALA A 112 13.93 -14.07 -7.49
N ILE A 113 13.62 -14.43 -8.75
CA ILE A 113 14.10 -13.70 -9.94
C ILE A 113 13.57 -12.26 -9.94
N SER A 114 12.27 -12.07 -9.61
CA SER A 114 11.69 -10.74 -9.51
C SER A 114 12.40 -9.88 -8.46
N GLY A 115 12.79 -10.48 -7.33
CA GLY A 115 13.49 -9.78 -6.26
C GLY A 115 14.92 -9.40 -6.62
N ALA A 116 15.68 -10.31 -7.27
CA ALA A 116 17.02 -10.03 -7.77
C ALA A 116 17.05 -8.82 -8.73
N ILE A 117 15.95 -8.57 -9.43
CA ILE A 117 15.82 -7.39 -10.28
C ILE A 117 15.35 -6.18 -9.48
N THR A 118 14.43 -6.38 -8.54
CA THR A 118 13.76 -5.29 -7.81
C THR A 118 14.66 -4.64 -6.77
N VAL A 119 15.46 -5.41 -6.04
CA VAL A 119 16.32 -4.91 -4.95
C VAL A 119 17.34 -3.87 -5.46
N PRO A 120 18.19 -4.15 -6.47
CA PRO A 120 19.13 -3.16 -6.99
C PRO A 120 18.42 -2.00 -7.70
N ARG A 121 17.28 -2.25 -8.36
CA ARG A 121 16.46 -1.20 -8.96
C ARG A 121 15.94 -0.20 -7.92
N SER A 122 15.38 -0.70 -6.82
CA SER A 122 14.87 0.15 -5.72
C SER A 122 15.97 0.94 -5.04
N PHE A 123 17.15 0.36 -4.88
CA PHE A 123 18.32 1.08 -4.36
C PHE A 123 18.66 2.29 -5.24
N LEU A 124 18.81 2.09 -6.54
CA LEU A 124 19.12 3.15 -7.49
C LEU A 124 17.99 4.18 -7.62
N TYR A 125 16.74 3.73 -7.56
CA TYR A 125 15.56 4.60 -7.58
C TYR A 125 15.55 5.54 -6.37
N ASN A 126 15.74 5.02 -5.16
CA ASN A 126 15.81 5.80 -3.93
C ASN A 126 17.02 6.75 -3.93
N LEU A 127 18.14 6.34 -4.53
CA LEU A 127 19.29 7.22 -4.75
C LEU A 127 18.91 8.42 -5.63
N LEU A 128 18.32 8.19 -6.81
CA LEU A 128 17.91 9.28 -7.72
C LEU A 128 16.90 10.22 -7.07
N GLN A 129 15.98 9.70 -6.28
CA GLN A 129 15.04 10.52 -5.51
C GLN A 129 15.74 11.37 -4.45
N SER A 130 16.69 10.79 -3.70
CA SER A 130 17.41 11.47 -2.63
C SER A 130 18.24 12.65 -3.14
N VAL A 131 18.81 12.54 -4.35
CA VAL A 131 19.59 13.61 -5.01
C VAL A 131 18.74 14.56 -5.85
N ASN A 132 17.40 14.51 -5.69
CA ASN A 132 16.44 15.39 -6.37
C ASN A 132 16.40 15.24 -7.91
N GLU A 133 16.86 14.09 -8.44
CA GLU A 133 16.74 13.69 -9.85
C GLU A 133 15.35 13.07 -10.13
N ILE A 134 14.29 13.76 -9.68
CA ILE A 134 12.90 13.27 -9.65
C ILE A 134 12.41 12.88 -11.05
N LYS A 135 12.74 13.67 -12.09
CA LYS A 135 12.32 13.35 -13.45
C LYS A 135 12.86 12.01 -13.93
N LYS A 136 14.14 11.73 -13.64
CA LYS A 136 14.77 10.46 -14.01
C LYS A 136 14.13 9.28 -13.25
N SER A 137 13.87 9.44 -11.95
CA SER A 137 13.22 8.39 -11.17
C SER A 137 11.79 8.09 -11.65
N ILE A 138 11.01 9.09 -12.01
CA ILE A 138 9.66 8.90 -12.55
C ILE A 138 9.70 8.18 -13.91
N LEU A 139 10.64 8.50 -14.80
CA LEU A 139 10.79 7.82 -16.09
C LEU A 139 11.04 6.31 -15.93
N VAL A 140 11.80 5.91 -14.91
CA VAL A 140 12.03 4.49 -14.58
C VAL A 140 10.72 3.76 -14.31
N LEU A 141 9.84 4.34 -13.49
CA LEU A 141 8.52 3.78 -13.20
C LEU A 141 7.59 3.84 -14.41
N PHE A 142 7.68 4.90 -15.21
CA PHE A 142 6.86 5.08 -16.40
C PHE A 142 7.13 3.98 -17.43
N ILE A 143 8.40 3.65 -17.67
CA ILE A 143 8.80 2.54 -18.54
C ILE A 143 8.18 1.23 -18.05
N GLU A 144 8.32 0.91 -16.76
CA GLU A 144 7.73 -0.30 -16.17
C GLU A 144 6.21 -0.36 -16.41
N ARG A 145 5.50 0.76 -16.20
CA ARG A 145 4.04 0.81 -16.36
C ARG A 145 3.58 0.69 -17.81
N ILE A 146 4.34 1.23 -18.77
CA ILE A 146 4.05 1.04 -20.19
C ILE A 146 4.17 -0.45 -20.56
N PHE A 147 5.23 -1.13 -20.11
CA PHE A 147 5.40 -2.56 -20.38
C PHE A 147 4.30 -3.41 -19.74
N VAL A 148 3.86 -3.08 -18.53
CA VAL A 148 2.71 -3.74 -17.89
C VAL A 148 1.44 -3.53 -18.72
N LEU A 149 1.17 -2.30 -19.17
CA LEU A 149 0.00 -1.99 -19.98
C LEU A 149 0.03 -2.72 -21.34
N SER A 150 1.18 -2.72 -22.02
CA SER A 150 1.35 -3.44 -23.29
C SER A 150 1.20 -4.96 -23.13
N SER A 151 1.66 -5.52 -22.00
CA SER A 151 1.48 -6.95 -21.72
C SER A 151 0.02 -7.34 -21.51
N ILE A 152 -0.79 -6.47 -20.90
CA ILE A 152 -2.25 -6.67 -20.76
C ILE A 152 -2.90 -6.73 -22.14
N ALA A 153 -2.51 -5.85 -23.05
CA ALA A 153 -3.00 -5.87 -24.42
C ALA A 153 -2.52 -7.13 -25.17
N ALA A 154 -1.26 -7.53 -24.99
CA ALA A 154 -0.66 -8.68 -25.65
C ALA A 154 -1.28 -10.02 -25.21
N VAL A 155 -1.86 -10.13 -24.01
CA VAL A 155 -2.53 -11.36 -23.51
C VAL A 155 -3.63 -11.85 -24.45
N TYR A 156 -4.26 -10.96 -25.22
CA TYR A 156 -5.29 -11.36 -26.20
C TYR A 156 -4.73 -12.25 -27.31
N PHE A 157 -3.46 -12.11 -27.64
CA PHE A 157 -2.77 -12.85 -28.72
C PHE A 157 -1.99 -14.06 -28.21
N VAL A 158 -2.13 -14.40 -26.93
CA VAL A 158 -1.42 -15.52 -26.30
C VAL A 158 -2.35 -16.71 -26.15
N ASP A 159 -1.96 -17.84 -26.75
CA ASP A 159 -2.72 -19.10 -26.72
C ASP A 159 -2.29 -20.04 -25.58
N PHE A 160 -1.12 -19.81 -24.98
CA PHE A 160 -0.64 -20.58 -23.84
C PHE A 160 -1.04 -19.96 -22.49
N ASP A 161 -0.52 -20.48 -21.39
CA ASP A 161 -0.83 -20.05 -20.02
C ASP A 161 -0.67 -18.52 -19.80
N LYS A 162 -1.79 -17.82 -19.89
CA LYS A 162 -1.88 -16.35 -19.78
C LYS A 162 -1.35 -15.83 -18.45
N ALA A 163 -1.51 -16.58 -17.37
CA ALA A 163 -1.01 -16.17 -16.05
C ALA A 163 0.52 -16.18 -16.01
N LYS A 164 1.14 -17.23 -16.52
CA LYS A 164 2.60 -17.31 -16.64
C LYS A 164 3.14 -16.21 -17.55
N PHE A 165 2.49 -15.98 -18.71
CA PHE A 165 2.87 -14.88 -19.60
C PHE A 165 2.90 -13.53 -18.87
N LEU A 166 1.89 -13.22 -18.07
CA LEU A 166 1.84 -11.97 -17.30
C LEU A 166 2.92 -11.91 -16.21
N ILE A 167 3.22 -13.03 -15.55
CA ILE A 167 4.31 -13.11 -14.58
C ILE A 167 5.66 -12.81 -15.26
N PHE A 168 5.95 -13.46 -16.39
CA PHE A 168 7.17 -13.20 -17.15
C PHE A 168 7.23 -11.75 -17.66
N SER A 169 6.13 -11.24 -18.18
CA SER A 169 6.03 -9.85 -18.63
C SER A 169 6.27 -8.85 -17.51
N PHE A 170 5.77 -9.12 -16.31
CA PHE A 170 6.02 -8.29 -15.12
C PHE A 170 7.50 -8.30 -14.73
N ILE A 171 8.13 -9.48 -14.70
CA ILE A 171 9.58 -9.62 -14.44
C ILE A 171 10.38 -8.88 -15.51
N PHE A 172 10.01 -9.05 -16.78
CA PHE A 172 10.65 -8.38 -17.91
C PHE A 172 10.51 -6.86 -17.86
N ALA A 173 9.32 -6.33 -17.51
CA ALA A 173 9.10 -4.90 -17.32
C ALA A 173 10.03 -4.32 -16.25
N ARG A 174 10.19 -5.02 -15.13
CA ARG A 174 11.15 -4.64 -14.07
C ARG A 174 12.59 -4.74 -14.54
N PHE A 175 12.92 -5.74 -15.34
CA PHE A 175 14.27 -5.92 -15.91
C PHE A 175 14.64 -4.77 -16.85
N ILE A 176 13.75 -4.39 -17.78
CA ILE A 176 13.97 -3.22 -18.65
C ILE A 176 14.12 -1.93 -17.82
N SER A 177 13.30 -1.77 -16.79
CA SER A 177 13.39 -0.65 -15.85
C SER A 177 14.74 -0.63 -15.11
N LEU A 178 15.27 -1.80 -14.71
CA LEU A 178 16.61 -1.94 -14.12
C LEU A 178 17.70 -1.56 -15.12
N ILE A 179 17.66 -2.06 -16.36
CA ILE A 179 18.63 -1.68 -17.40
C ILE A 179 18.65 -0.17 -17.60
N TYR A 180 17.47 0.43 -17.70
CA TYR A 180 17.36 1.89 -17.90
C TYR A 180 17.93 2.69 -16.74
N ILE A 181 17.66 2.30 -15.49
CA ILE A 181 18.22 3.01 -14.34
C ILE A 181 19.73 2.80 -14.21
N CYS A 182 20.25 1.61 -14.54
CA CYS A 182 21.69 1.36 -14.63
C CYS A 182 22.35 2.24 -15.71
N PHE A 183 21.68 2.44 -16.85
CA PHE A 183 22.15 3.35 -17.89
C PHE A 183 22.20 4.79 -17.40
N LEU A 184 21.19 5.26 -16.66
CA LEU A 184 21.18 6.59 -16.05
C LEU A 184 22.29 6.78 -15.01
N CYS A 185 22.66 5.72 -14.32
CA CYS A 185 23.69 5.70 -13.29
C CYS A 185 25.00 5.02 -13.76
N ARG A 186 25.25 4.99 -15.07
CA ARG A 186 26.38 4.25 -15.69
C ARG A 186 27.76 4.60 -15.12
N ASP A 187 27.93 5.79 -14.61
CA ASP A 187 29.15 6.28 -13.97
C ASP A 187 29.46 5.54 -12.67
N LEU A 188 28.44 4.97 -11.96
CA LEU A 188 28.66 4.11 -10.81
C LEU A 188 29.41 2.82 -11.18
N PHE A 189 29.17 2.30 -12.38
CA PHE A 189 29.71 1.02 -12.83
C PHE A 189 31.13 1.12 -13.42
N LYS A 190 31.58 2.35 -13.72
CA LYS A 190 32.93 2.62 -14.26
C LYS A 190 34.01 2.64 -13.19
N VAL A 191 33.68 2.78 -11.91
CA VAL A 191 34.63 2.86 -10.82
C VAL A 191 34.97 1.47 -10.24
N LYS A 192 36.17 1.33 -9.66
CA LYS A 192 36.56 0.12 -8.92
C LYS A 192 35.75 -0.01 -7.63
N MET A 193 35.50 -1.23 -7.17
CA MET A 193 34.81 -1.50 -5.90
C MET A 193 35.74 -1.21 -4.70
N THR A 194 35.14 -0.94 -3.55
CA THR A 194 35.85 -0.98 -2.24
C THR A 194 36.01 -2.43 -1.81
N SER A 195 36.78 -2.66 -0.73
CA SER A 195 36.90 -3.99 -0.12
C SER A 195 35.49 -4.51 0.32
N PHE A 196 35.34 -5.80 0.39
CA PHE A 196 34.08 -6.41 0.84
C PHE A 196 33.75 -6.02 2.29
N THR A 197 34.77 -5.96 3.16
CA THR A 197 34.62 -5.55 4.56
C THR A 197 34.17 -4.10 4.70
N ASP A 198 34.76 -3.19 3.91
CA ASP A 198 34.31 -1.79 3.89
C ASP A 198 32.86 -1.68 3.39
N SER A 199 32.51 -2.47 2.37
CA SER A 199 31.16 -2.48 1.83
C SER A 199 30.13 -2.92 2.89
N LEU A 200 30.40 -3.99 3.64
CA LEU A 200 29.55 -4.46 4.75
C LEU A 200 29.43 -3.40 5.84
N PHE A 201 30.51 -2.70 6.19
CA PHE A 201 30.48 -1.61 7.16
C PHE A 201 29.56 -0.47 6.70
N TYR A 202 29.63 -0.05 5.43
CA TYR A 202 28.75 0.99 4.91
C TYR A 202 27.29 0.53 4.78
N ILE A 203 27.05 -0.73 4.41
CA ILE A 203 25.71 -1.34 4.41
C ILE A 203 25.12 -1.28 5.82
N TYR A 204 25.82 -1.81 6.82
CA TYR A 204 25.38 -1.77 8.21
C TYR A 204 25.04 -0.36 8.68
N LYS A 205 25.93 0.62 8.38
CA LYS A 205 25.73 2.02 8.74
C LYS A 205 24.47 2.62 8.11
N ASN A 206 24.15 2.28 6.85
CA ASN A 206 22.95 2.76 6.16
C ASN A 206 21.71 2.01 6.64
N MET A 207 21.78 0.68 6.80
CA MET A 207 20.68 -0.11 7.36
C MET A 207 20.27 0.39 8.75
N ARG A 208 21.22 0.66 9.64
CA ARG A 208 20.94 1.20 10.99
C ARG A 208 20.17 2.52 10.95
N ILE A 209 20.39 3.35 9.93
CA ILE A 209 19.65 4.61 9.74
C ILE A 209 18.26 4.33 9.15
N GLY A 210 18.19 3.50 8.12
CA GLY A 210 16.96 3.28 7.35
C GLY A 210 15.99 2.28 7.98
N ILE A 211 16.47 1.33 8.81
CA ILE A 211 15.63 0.24 9.34
C ILE A 211 14.38 0.76 10.08
N LYS A 212 14.47 1.88 10.76
CA LYS A 212 13.33 2.50 11.45
C LYS A 212 12.25 2.93 10.47
N LEU A 213 12.65 3.48 9.31
CA LEU A 213 11.71 3.90 8.26
C LEU A 213 11.07 2.68 7.60
N THR A 214 11.88 1.67 7.27
CA THR A 214 11.41 0.40 6.69
C THR A 214 10.43 -0.32 7.62
N ILE A 215 10.74 -0.46 8.91
CA ILE A 215 9.84 -1.09 9.89
C ILE A 215 8.54 -0.28 10.00
N SER A 216 8.62 1.04 10.02
CA SER A 216 7.43 1.89 10.06
C SER A 216 6.54 1.70 8.82
N ALA A 217 7.14 1.59 7.64
CA ALA A 217 6.41 1.29 6.39
C ALA A 217 5.79 -0.11 6.43
N LEU A 218 6.56 -1.12 6.86
CA LEU A 218 6.08 -2.49 7.00
C LEU A 218 4.90 -2.59 7.95
N CYS A 219 4.96 -1.98 9.13
CA CYS A 219 3.88 -2.04 10.10
C CYS A 219 2.55 -1.50 9.57
N ASN A 220 2.59 -0.53 8.65
CA ASN A 220 1.36 0.02 8.06
C ASN A 220 0.65 -0.98 7.12
N ILE A 221 1.41 -1.81 6.40
CA ILE A 221 0.88 -2.72 5.38
C ILE A 221 0.78 -4.16 5.86
N PHE A 222 1.47 -4.51 6.96
CA PHE A 222 1.69 -5.90 7.36
C PHE A 222 0.44 -6.56 7.96
N LEU A 223 -0.53 -5.80 8.48
CA LEU A 223 -1.82 -6.33 8.92
C LEU A 223 -2.61 -6.95 7.75
N ILE A 224 -2.69 -6.22 6.64
CA ILE A 224 -3.34 -6.74 5.42
C ILE A 224 -2.52 -7.90 4.85
N PHE A 225 -1.17 -7.82 4.93
CA PHE A 225 -0.29 -8.91 4.51
C PHE A 225 -0.57 -10.21 5.27
N ILE A 226 -0.64 -10.16 6.60
CA ILE A 226 -0.88 -11.35 7.43
C ILE A 226 -2.25 -11.96 7.12
N ALA A 227 -3.30 -11.14 7.03
CA ALA A 227 -4.63 -11.63 6.68
C ALA A 227 -4.63 -12.32 5.31
N ARG A 228 -3.98 -11.73 4.29
CA ARG A 228 -3.85 -12.33 2.94
C ARG A 228 -3.02 -13.60 2.95
N SER A 229 -1.91 -13.63 3.70
CA SER A 229 -1.06 -14.83 3.82
C SER A 229 -1.83 -15.99 4.44
N MET A 230 -2.63 -15.72 5.48
CA MET A 230 -3.46 -16.73 6.12
C MET A 230 -4.57 -17.24 5.20
N ILE A 231 -5.17 -16.37 4.39
CA ILE A 231 -6.14 -16.78 3.37
C ILE A 231 -5.45 -17.64 2.29
N ALA A 232 -4.25 -17.26 1.83
CA ALA A 232 -3.48 -18.03 0.87
C ALA A 232 -3.08 -19.42 1.39
N TRP A 233 -2.83 -19.53 2.70
CA TRP A 233 -2.45 -20.78 3.33
C TRP A 233 -3.64 -21.73 3.55
N LYS A 234 -4.80 -21.20 3.96
CA LYS A 234 -5.93 -22.02 4.39
C LYS A 234 -6.94 -22.32 3.28
N PHE A 235 -7.10 -21.42 2.32
CA PHE A 235 -8.15 -21.50 1.31
C PHE A 235 -7.59 -21.77 -0.09
N SER A 236 -8.49 -22.03 -1.06
CA SER A 236 -8.11 -22.27 -2.43
C SER A 236 -7.48 -21.04 -3.09
N ILE A 237 -6.62 -21.26 -4.08
CA ILE A 237 -5.99 -20.20 -4.87
C ILE A 237 -7.02 -19.33 -5.61
N VAL A 238 -8.16 -19.94 -6.00
CA VAL A 238 -9.28 -19.22 -6.61
C VAL A 238 -9.85 -18.20 -5.65
N LEU A 239 -10.09 -18.60 -4.41
CA LEU A 239 -10.67 -17.74 -3.39
C LEU A 239 -9.68 -16.65 -2.96
N PHE A 240 -8.40 -16.99 -2.83
CA PHE A 240 -7.34 -16.00 -2.62
C PHE A 240 -7.32 -14.94 -3.74
N GLY A 241 -7.44 -15.38 -5.01
CA GLY A 241 -7.50 -14.48 -6.15
C GLY A 241 -8.70 -13.53 -6.09
N LYS A 242 -9.89 -14.07 -5.78
CA LYS A 242 -11.12 -13.28 -5.63
C LYS A 242 -11.02 -12.24 -4.52
N ILE A 243 -10.54 -12.61 -3.34
CA ILE A 243 -10.31 -11.67 -2.22
C ILE A 243 -9.22 -10.65 -2.57
N SER A 244 -8.18 -11.07 -3.29
CA SER A 244 -7.14 -10.17 -3.75
C SER A 244 -7.66 -9.09 -4.69
N LEU A 245 -8.69 -9.38 -5.51
CA LEU A 245 -9.33 -8.39 -6.36
C LEU A 245 -9.96 -7.26 -5.54
N ILE A 246 -10.79 -7.60 -4.54
CA ILE A 246 -11.45 -6.59 -3.71
C ILE A 246 -10.46 -5.79 -2.85
N LEU A 247 -9.39 -6.42 -2.36
CA LEU A 247 -8.31 -5.70 -1.66
C LEU A 247 -7.48 -4.81 -2.61
N SER A 248 -7.39 -5.17 -3.89
CA SER A 248 -6.76 -4.30 -4.90
C SER A 248 -7.59 -3.05 -5.18
N LEU A 249 -8.92 -3.14 -5.14
CA LEU A 249 -9.81 -1.98 -5.20
C LEU A 249 -9.64 -1.06 -3.98
N LEU A 250 -9.51 -1.64 -2.77
CA LEU A 250 -9.18 -0.88 -1.57
C LEU A 250 -7.86 -0.11 -1.75
N ASN A 251 -6.80 -0.79 -2.17
CA ASN A 251 -5.49 -0.16 -2.38
C ASN A 251 -5.54 0.94 -3.46
N PHE A 252 -6.36 0.76 -4.49
CA PHE A 252 -6.58 1.78 -5.50
C PHE A 252 -7.24 3.04 -4.92
N ALA A 253 -8.26 2.89 -4.07
CA ALA A 253 -8.87 4.02 -3.37
C ALA A 253 -7.88 4.70 -2.39
N LEU A 254 -7.11 3.91 -1.63
CA LEU A 254 -6.09 4.42 -0.71
C LEU A 254 -4.96 5.16 -1.43
N PHE A 255 -4.68 4.85 -2.70
CA PHE A 255 -3.70 5.57 -3.51
C PHE A 255 -4.04 7.07 -3.63
N PHE A 256 -5.31 7.42 -3.86
CA PHE A 256 -5.75 8.82 -3.91
C PHE A 256 -5.65 9.48 -2.54
N ILE A 257 -6.02 8.76 -1.47
CA ILE A 257 -5.92 9.29 -0.10
C ILE A 257 -4.46 9.59 0.27
N ASN A 258 -3.51 8.73 -0.13
CA ASN A 258 -2.09 8.97 0.06
C ASN A 258 -1.59 10.23 -0.67
N ALA A 259 -2.11 10.54 -1.85
CA ALA A 259 -1.78 11.76 -2.57
C ALA A 259 -2.21 13.02 -1.78
N PHE A 260 -3.40 13.01 -1.19
CA PHE A 260 -3.86 14.09 -0.30
C PHE A 260 -3.02 14.19 0.98
N SER A 261 -2.65 13.05 1.59
CA SER A 261 -1.77 13.02 2.77
C SER A 261 -0.42 13.68 2.52
N ALA A 262 0.15 13.48 1.32
CA ALA A 262 1.41 14.09 0.90
C ALA A 262 1.34 15.63 0.81
N ILE A 263 0.18 16.19 0.48
CA ILE A 263 -0.07 17.64 0.44
C ILE A 263 -0.31 18.19 1.86
N LEU A 264 -1.06 17.46 2.67
CA LEU A 264 -1.43 17.89 4.02
C LEU A 264 -0.21 18.00 4.96
N PHE A 265 0.74 17.08 4.85
CA PHE A 265 1.92 17.04 5.72
C PHE A 265 2.73 18.35 5.76
N PRO A 266 3.17 18.93 4.61
CA PRO A 266 3.92 20.20 4.64
C PRO A 266 3.09 21.37 5.17
N ILE A 267 1.77 21.41 4.90
CA ILE A 267 0.86 22.44 5.43
C ILE A 267 0.84 22.39 6.96
N LEU A 268 0.63 21.21 7.53
CA LEU A 268 0.59 21.03 8.98
C LEU A 268 1.91 21.45 9.65
N ARG A 269 3.04 21.21 9.00
CA ARG A 269 4.36 21.55 9.56
C ARG A 269 4.63 23.03 9.68
N THR A 270 3.95 23.89 8.89
CA THR A 270 4.10 25.33 8.93
C THR A 270 3.15 25.99 9.94
N LYS A 271 2.18 25.26 10.45
CA LYS A 271 1.13 25.78 11.32
C LYS A 271 1.49 25.69 12.82
N LYS A 272 0.98 26.64 13.63
CA LYS A 272 1.10 26.63 15.09
C LYS A 272 0.21 25.54 15.71
N ALA A 273 0.52 25.12 16.94
CA ALA A 273 -0.22 24.05 17.62
C ALA A 273 -1.74 24.30 17.73
N CYS A 274 -2.17 25.52 18.00
CA CYS A 274 -3.61 25.87 18.04
C CYS A 274 -4.27 25.70 16.66
N GLU A 275 -3.59 26.13 15.59
CA GLU A 275 -4.09 26.00 14.22
C GLU A 275 -4.12 24.53 13.78
N GLN A 276 -3.12 23.73 14.18
CA GLN A 276 -3.10 22.28 13.92
C GLN A 276 -4.29 21.58 14.59
N ASP A 277 -4.65 21.98 15.81
CA ASP A 277 -5.79 21.45 16.56
C ASP A 277 -7.13 21.78 15.87
N GLU A 278 -7.29 23.01 15.40
CA GLU A 278 -8.48 23.44 14.63
C GLU A 278 -8.60 22.72 13.29
N ILE A 279 -7.48 22.63 12.53
CA ILE A 279 -7.44 21.91 11.26
C ILE A 279 -7.77 20.43 11.47
N PHE A 280 -7.26 19.80 12.54
CA PHE A 280 -7.59 18.42 12.86
C PHE A 280 -9.10 18.24 13.02
N LYS A 281 -9.76 19.11 13.80
CA LYS A 281 -11.20 19.03 14.02
C LYS A 281 -12.00 19.14 12.73
N ILE A 282 -11.66 20.12 11.88
CA ILE A 282 -12.35 20.33 10.60
C ILE A 282 -12.18 19.12 9.68
N LEU A 283 -10.95 18.59 9.59
CA LEU A 283 -10.66 17.44 8.75
C LEU A 283 -11.29 16.15 9.30
N ASP A 284 -11.24 15.90 10.62
CA ASP A 284 -11.81 14.71 11.23
C ASP A 284 -13.33 14.64 11.04
N ASP A 285 -14.03 15.73 11.33
CA ASP A 285 -15.47 15.82 11.12
C ASP A 285 -15.85 15.75 9.64
N GLY A 286 -15.09 16.43 8.78
CA GLY A 286 -15.35 16.43 7.34
C GLY A 286 -15.10 15.07 6.68
N LEU A 287 -14.02 14.39 7.06
CA LEU A 287 -13.71 13.05 6.56
C LEU A 287 -14.75 12.02 7.02
N SER A 288 -15.27 12.14 8.25
CA SER A 288 -16.36 11.27 8.71
C SER A 288 -17.56 11.36 7.78
N ILE A 289 -17.95 12.56 7.36
CA ILE A 289 -19.07 12.75 6.42
C ILE A 289 -18.75 12.17 5.04
N ILE A 290 -17.55 12.44 4.52
CA ILE A 290 -17.11 11.94 3.21
C ILE A 290 -17.09 10.41 3.20
N PHE A 291 -16.53 9.76 4.22
CA PHE A 291 -16.43 8.30 4.26
C PHE A 291 -17.78 7.62 4.42
N VAL A 292 -18.71 8.18 5.23
CA VAL A 292 -20.08 7.65 5.29
C VAL A 292 -20.81 7.85 3.96
N PHE A 293 -20.56 8.97 3.27
CA PHE A 293 -21.04 9.16 1.90
C PHE A 293 -20.49 8.09 0.95
N LEU A 294 -19.22 7.72 1.08
CA LEU A 294 -18.60 6.68 0.27
C LEU A 294 -19.26 5.30 0.47
N PHE A 295 -19.89 5.02 1.61
CA PHE A 295 -20.65 3.78 1.80
C PHE A 295 -21.79 3.62 0.80
N LEU A 296 -22.39 4.72 0.34
CA LEU A 296 -23.41 4.69 -0.72
C LEU A 296 -22.87 4.15 -2.04
N PHE A 297 -21.58 4.33 -2.30
CA PHE A 297 -20.96 3.83 -3.53
C PHE A 297 -20.67 2.32 -3.51
N ALA A 298 -20.74 1.65 -2.36
CA ALA A 298 -20.51 0.22 -2.27
C ALA A 298 -21.47 -0.56 -3.20
N TYR A 299 -22.76 -0.23 -3.19
CA TYR A 299 -23.78 -0.91 -4.00
C TYR A 299 -23.66 -0.64 -5.50
N PRO A 300 -23.54 0.61 -5.98
CA PRO A 300 -23.29 0.86 -7.39
C PRO A 300 -22.02 0.17 -7.88
N VAL A 301 -20.96 0.16 -7.09
CA VAL A 301 -19.70 -0.53 -7.43
C VAL A 301 -19.89 -2.04 -7.47
N GLU A 302 -20.62 -2.62 -6.53
CA GLU A 302 -20.97 -4.05 -6.50
C GLU A 302 -21.78 -4.44 -7.75
N ILE A 303 -22.82 -3.69 -8.11
CA ILE A 303 -23.66 -3.94 -9.29
C ILE A 303 -22.83 -3.82 -10.57
N LEU A 304 -22.07 -2.74 -10.73
CA LEU A 304 -21.25 -2.51 -11.92
C LEU A 304 -20.17 -3.59 -12.08
N LEU A 305 -19.49 -3.94 -10.99
CA LEU A 305 -18.46 -4.99 -11.02
C LEU A 305 -19.08 -6.38 -11.19
N GLY A 306 -20.24 -6.65 -10.60
CA GLY A 306 -20.99 -7.89 -10.80
C GLY A 306 -21.40 -8.11 -12.26
N ALA A 307 -21.87 -7.05 -12.93
CA ALA A 307 -22.15 -7.06 -14.36
C ALA A 307 -20.89 -7.22 -15.22
N TRP A 308 -19.76 -6.59 -14.81
CA TRP A 308 -18.51 -6.64 -15.53
C TRP A 308 -17.73 -7.95 -15.30
N LEU A 309 -17.77 -8.48 -14.07
CA LEU A 309 -17.02 -9.65 -13.60
C LEU A 309 -17.96 -10.68 -12.94
N PRO A 310 -18.89 -11.33 -13.68
CA PRO A 310 -19.89 -12.24 -13.09
C PRO A 310 -19.26 -13.41 -12.31
N LYS A 311 -18.07 -13.88 -12.72
CA LYS A 311 -17.32 -14.95 -12.05
C LYS A 311 -16.83 -14.60 -10.63
N TYR A 312 -16.92 -13.33 -10.24
CA TYR A 312 -16.48 -12.79 -8.94
C TYR A 312 -17.64 -12.27 -8.09
N ALA A 313 -18.90 -12.47 -8.52
CA ALA A 313 -20.08 -11.93 -7.86
C ALA A 313 -20.19 -12.35 -6.39
N ASP A 314 -19.78 -13.59 -6.05
CA ASP A 314 -19.78 -14.13 -4.70
C ASP A 314 -18.92 -13.34 -3.70
N VAL A 315 -17.79 -12.79 -4.15
CA VAL A 315 -16.90 -12.00 -3.28
C VAL A 315 -17.24 -10.51 -3.28
N LEU A 316 -18.01 -10.02 -4.24
CA LEU A 316 -18.46 -8.63 -4.26
C LEU A 316 -19.40 -8.32 -3.07
N ASN A 317 -20.06 -9.33 -2.51
CA ASN A 317 -20.85 -9.21 -1.27
C ASN A 317 -19.99 -8.74 -0.06
N TYR A 318 -18.65 -8.79 -0.15
CA TYR A 318 -17.76 -8.25 0.88
C TYR A 318 -17.41 -6.76 0.67
N MET A 319 -17.95 -6.11 -0.37
CA MET A 319 -17.71 -4.68 -0.62
C MET A 319 -18.03 -3.79 0.59
N PRO A 320 -19.11 -4.00 1.35
CA PRO A 320 -19.38 -3.21 2.55
C PRO A 320 -18.22 -3.23 3.55
N ILE A 321 -17.59 -4.39 3.76
CA ILE A 321 -16.43 -4.50 4.65
C ILE A 321 -15.25 -3.69 4.10
N ILE A 322 -15.01 -3.73 2.79
CA ILE A 322 -13.93 -2.97 2.13
C ILE A 322 -14.12 -1.47 2.31
N PHE A 323 -15.34 -0.96 2.16
CA PHE A 323 -15.63 0.46 2.38
C PHE A 323 -15.50 0.86 3.87
N ALA A 324 -15.86 -0.02 4.78
CA ALA A 324 -15.60 0.20 6.22
C ALA A 324 -14.10 0.22 6.54
N ILE A 325 -13.30 -0.67 5.93
CA ILE A 325 -11.83 -0.65 6.02
C ILE A 325 -11.27 0.65 5.41
N LEU A 326 -11.82 1.10 4.28
CA LEU A 326 -11.40 2.35 3.63
C LEU A 326 -11.57 3.57 4.56
N LEU A 327 -12.62 3.61 5.37
CA LEU A 327 -12.81 4.64 6.38
C LEU A 327 -11.67 4.63 7.40
N CYS A 328 -11.37 3.49 8.00
CA CYS A 328 -10.34 3.38 9.05
C CYS A 328 -8.94 3.69 8.50
N GLU A 329 -8.54 3.02 7.41
CA GLU A 329 -7.23 3.20 6.81
C GLU A 329 -7.09 4.59 6.17
N GLY A 330 -8.16 5.12 5.57
CA GLY A 330 -8.17 6.46 5.00
C GLY A 330 -7.92 7.53 6.06
N LYS A 331 -8.59 7.47 7.20
CA LYS A 331 -8.34 8.37 8.33
C LYS A 331 -6.97 8.15 8.96
N THR A 332 -6.54 6.89 9.07
CA THR A 332 -5.20 6.56 9.56
C THR A 332 -4.13 7.21 8.70
N LEU A 333 -4.20 7.07 7.38
CA LEU A 333 -3.22 7.62 6.45
C LEU A 333 -3.25 9.14 6.39
N LEU A 334 -4.44 9.73 6.31
CA LEU A 334 -4.59 11.16 6.08
C LEU A 334 -4.42 11.97 7.36
N LEU A 335 -5.03 11.54 8.48
CA LEU A 335 -4.96 12.25 9.74
C LEU A 335 -3.81 11.76 10.61
N THR A 336 -3.92 10.55 11.19
CA THR A 336 -3.02 10.16 12.28
C THR A 336 -1.57 10.09 11.81
N ASN A 337 -1.28 9.48 10.66
CA ASN A 337 0.08 9.37 10.17
C ASN A 337 0.68 10.73 9.78
N SER A 338 -0.13 11.62 9.18
CA SER A 338 0.33 12.97 8.79
C SER A 338 0.65 13.83 10.01
N TYR A 339 -0.18 13.75 11.06
CA TYR A 339 0.04 14.49 12.30
C TYR A 339 1.22 13.95 13.09
N PHE A 340 1.40 12.63 13.23
CA PHE A 340 2.59 12.07 13.88
C PHE A 340 3.89 12.53 13.20
N LYS A 341 3.91 12.57 11.86
CA LYS A 341 5.05 13.06 11.08
C LYS A 341 5.24 14.57 11.26
N ALA A 342 4.17 15.38 11.21
CA ALA A 342 4.24 16.83 11.38
C ALA A 342 4.77 17.21 12.77
N LEU A 343 4.37 16.48 13.81
CA LEU A 343 4.78 16.64 15.20
C LEU A 343 6.14 16.00 15.53
N ARG A 344 6.80 15.33 14.55
CA ARG A 344 8.07 14.57 14.73
C ARG A 344 7.97 13.51 15.83
N LYS A 345 6.84 12.80 15.88
CA LYS A 345 6.56 11.72 16.84
C LYS A 345 6.51 10.34 16.16
N GLU A 346 7.27 10.16 15.09
CA GLU A 346 7.32 8.92 14.33
C GLU A 346 7.70 7.71 15.19
N GLY A 347 8.56 7.91 16.19
CA GLY A 347 8.94 6.84 17.12
C GLY A 347 7.79 6.34 17.99
N GLN A 348 6.84 7.23 18.38
CA GLN A 348 5.64 6.84 19.09
C GLN A 348 4.65 6.12 18.16
N MET A 349 4.46 6.63 16.94
CA MET A 349 3.67 5.99 15.90
C MET A 349 4.17 4.57 15.62
N LEU A 350 5.48 4.39 15.48
CA LEU A 350 6.10 3.09 15.26
C LEU A 350 5.81 2.11 16.40
N ARG A 351 5.94 2.55 17.67
CA ARG A 351 5.64 1.68 18.83
C ARG A 351 4.18 1.21 18.82
N ILE A 352 3.23 2.12 18.57
CA ILE A 352 1.80 1.79 18.50
C ILE A 352 1.54 0.81 17.36
N ASN A 353 2.09 1.05 16.17
CA ASN A 353 1.93 0.18 15.02
C ASN A 353 2.51 -1.22 15.28
N LEU A 354 3.68 -1.33 15.92
CA LEU A 354 4.29 -2.63 16.27
C LEU A 354 3.43 -3.40 17.28
N ILE A 355 2.97 -2.74 18.34
CA ILE A 355 2.11 -3.38 19.36
C ILE A 355 0.80 -3.85 18.70
N SER A 356 0.17 -3.00 17.91
CA SER A 356 -1.04 -3.35 17.16
C SER A 356 -0.79 -4.55 16.24
N LEU A 357 0.33 -4.54 15.50
CA LEU A 357 0.67 -5.64 14.61
C LEU A 357 0.78 -6.97 15.34
N ILE A 358 1.50 -7.02 16.48
CA ILE A 358 1.69 -8.24 17.27
C ILE A 358 0.32 -8.76 17.78
N ILE A 359 -0.47 -7.89 18.43
CA ILE A 359 -1.77 -8.27 19.00
C ILE A 359 -2.68 -8.83 17.90
N PHE A 360 -2.79 -8.13 16.78
CA PHE A 360 -3.70 -8.51 15.70
C PHE A 360 -3.21 -9.69 14.88
N SER A 361 -1.88 -9.89 14.77
CA SER A 361 -1.34 -11.10 14.13
C SER A 361 -1.76 -12.37 14.88
N VAL A 362 -1.68 -12.32 16.20
CA VAL A 362 -2.13 -13.43 17.07
C VAL A 362 -3.64 -13.60 16.95
N PHE A 363 -4.41 -12.51 17.02
CA PHE A 363 -5.86 -12.52 16.92
C PHE A 363 -6.36 -13.07 15.57
N ILE A 364 -5.83 -12.58 14.45
CA ILE A 364 -6.19 -13.06 13.11
C ILE A 364 -5.75 -14.51 12.93
N GLY A 365 -4.56 -14.89 13.40
CA GLY A 365 -4.07 -16.27 13.35
C GLY A 365 -4.99 -17.22 14.09
N PHE A 366 -5.44 -16.85 15.29
CA PHE A 366 -6.40 -17.62 16.07
C PHE A 366 -7.74 -17.76 15.33
N ILE A 367 -8.29 -16.67 14.82
CA ILE A 367 -9.55 -16.69 14.07
C ILE A 367 -9.45 -17.58 12.84
N VAL A 368 -8.40 -17.43 12.03
CA VAL A 368 -8.22 -18.24 10.82
C VAL A 368 -8.06 -19.73 11.18
N TYR A 369 -7.43 -20.06 12.30
CA TYR A 369 -7.30 -21.45 12.72
C TYR A 369 -8.66 -22.10 13.03
N PHE A 370 -9.54 -21.42 13.77
CA PHE A 370 -10.82 -21.95 14.21
C PHE A 370 -11.97 -21.72 13.22
N CYS A 371 -11.96 -20.64 12.44
CA CYS A 371 -13.05 -20.27 11.55
C CYS A 371 -12.72 -20.58 10.08
N ASN A 372 -13.67 -21.19 9.38
CA ASN A 372 -13.60 -21.47 7.94
C ASN A 372 -14.38 -20.45 7.09
N ASP A 373 -14.90 -19.41 7.72
CA ASP A 373 -15.70 -18.39 7.05
C ASP A 373 -14.86 -17.14 6.73
N ILE A 374 -14.84 -16.76 5.46
CA ILE A 374 -14.13 -15.59 4.98
C ILE A 374 -14.74 -14.29 5.47
N PHE A 375 -16.08 -14.25 5.62
CA PHE A 375 -16.73 -13.06 6.15
C PHE A 375 -16.19 -12.72 7.53
N ILE A 376 -16.07 -13.72 8.42
CA ILE A 376 -15.52 -13.54 9.77
C ILE A 376 -14.07 -13.04 9.69
N ILE A 377 -13.24 -13.61 8.81
CA ILE A 377 -11.84 -13.20 8.65
C ILE A 377 -11.74 -11.75 8.18
N MET A 378 -12.54 -11.35 7.18
CA MET A 378 -12.57 -9.97 6.67
C MET A 378 -13.13 -8.98 7.69
N PHE A 379 -14.15 -9.41 8.47
CA PHE A 379 -14.69 -8.60 9.56
C PHE A 379 -13.66 -8.41 10.69
N CYS A 380 -12.91 -9.46 11.05
CA CYS A 380 -11.82 -9.36 12.02
C CYS A 380 -10.67 -8.47 11.52
N LEU A 381 -10.39 -8.47 10.22
CA LEU A 381 -9.45 -7.51 9.62
C LEU A 381 -9.94 -6.07 9.81
N PHE A 382 -11.22 -5.80 9.55
CA PHE A 382 -11.82 -4.48 9.81
C PHE A 382 -11.68 -4.08 11.29
N LEU A 383 -12.04 -4.98 12.23
CA LEU A 383 -11.91 -4.72 13.67
C LEU A 383 -10.46 -4.40 14.06
N SER A 384 -9.52 -5.15 13.51
CA SER A 384 -8.08 -4.99 13.76
C SER A 384 -7.58 -3.61 13.29
N LEU A 385 -7.95 -3.21 12.08
CA LEU A 385 -7.56 -1.93 11.50
C LEU A 385 -8.23 -0.75 12.22
N PHE A 386 -9.48 -0.93 12.64
CA PHE A 386 -10.19 0.09 13.42
C PHE A 386 -9.57 0.27 14.81
N ALA A 387 -9.22 -0.82 15.50
CA ALA A 387 -8.55 -0.75 16.80
C ALA A 387 -7.14 -0.12 16.69
N LYS A 388 -6.40 -0.36 15.57
CA LYS A 388 -5.16 0.37 15.26
C LYS A 388 -5.43 1.89 15.15
N TYR A 389 -6.50 2.30 14.45
CA TYR A 389 -6.90 3.70 14.33
C TYR A 389 -7.20 4.33 15.69
N ILE A 390 -7.94 3.63 16.57
CA ILE A 390 -8.20 4.10 17.95
C ILE A 390 -6.88 4.27 18.72
N ALA A 391 -5.98 3.30 18.67
CA ALA A 391 -4.71 3.34 19.38
C ALA A 391 -3.83 4.51 18.92
N LEU A 392 -3.77 4.78 17.62
CA LEU A 392 -3.06 5.92 17.06
C LEU A 392 -3.69 7.25 17.48
N SER A 393 -5.02 7.35 17.44
CA SER A 393 -5.77 8.53 17.88
C SER A 393 -5.56 8.80 19.37
N TYR A 394 -5.52 7.74 20.20
CA TYR A 394 -5.20 7.86 21.62
C TYR A 394 -3.77 8.38 21.85
N GLY A 395 -2.81 7.88 21.07
CA GLY A 395 -1.43 8.38 21.10
C GLY A 395 -1.31 9.86 20.74
N LEU A 396 -2.13 10.35 19.79
CA LEU A 396 -2.16 11.76 19.38
C LEU A 396 -2.89 12.67 20.39
N LYS A 397 -3.80 12.16 21.19
CA LYS A 397 -4.60 12.95 22.16
C LYS A 397 -3.76 13.82 23.08
N LYS A 398 -2.51 13.40 23.37
CA LYS A 398 -1.56 14.18 24.19
C LYS A 398 -1.12 15.49 23.52
N PHE A 399 -1.23 15.59 22.21
CA PHE A 399 -0.74 16.71 21.40
C PHE A 399 -1.90 17.48 20.75
N ILE A 400 -2.98 16.79 20.38
CA ILE A 400 -4.16 17.33 19.69
C ILE A 400 -5.37 17.15 20.60
N LYS A 401 -5.85 18.25 21.17
CA LYS A 401 -6.96 18.23 22.14
C LYS A 401 -8.32 18.01 21.50
N SER A 402 -8.48 18.39 20.24
CA SER A 402 -9.74 18.29 19.48
C SER A 402 -10.15 16.85 19.15
N ILE A 403 -9.29 15.84 19.36
CA ILE A 403 -9.65 14.43 19.14
C ILE A 403 -10.85 14.04 20.02
N ASN A 404 -11.94 13.66 19.38
CA ASN A 404 -13.18 13.28 20.04
C ASN A 404 -13.45 11.77 19.88
N PHE A 405 -13.30 11.00 20.97
CA PHE A 405 -13.55 9.57 20.95
C PHE A 405 -15.04 9.20 20.77
N CYS A 406 -15.97 10.12 21.10
CA CYS A 406 -17.39 9.88 20.78
C CYS A 406 -17.59 9.84 19.26
N ASN A 407 -16.93 10.71 18.48
CA ASN A 407 -16.99 10.67 17.02
C ASN A 407 -16.42 9.35 16.49
N ILE A 408 -15.28 8.90 17.02
CA ILE A 408 -14.66 7.62 16.64
C ILE A 408 -15.62 6.45 16.98
N GLY A 409 -16.30 6.50 18.13
CA GLY A 409 -17.31 5.50 18.51
C GLY A 409 -18.51 5.48 17.54
N VAL A 410 -18.98 6.66 17.14
CA VAL A 410 -20.06 6.77 16.12
C VAL A 410 -19.61 6.20 14.78
N GLU A 411 -18.39 6.47 14.34
CA GLU A 411 -17.83 5.91 13.10
C GLU A 411 -17.73 4.39 13.15
N PHE A 412 -17.29 3.84 14.28
CA PHE A 412 -17.28 2.39 14.50
C PHE A 412 -18.67 1.79 14.37
N PHE A 413 -19.63 2.40 15.09
CA PHE A 413 -21.02 1.95 15.05
C PHE A 413 -21.61 2.03 13.65
N CYS A 414 -21.37 3.14 12.93
CA CYS A 414 -21.79 3.29 11.53
C CYS A 414 -21.17 2.21 10.63
N GLY A 415 -19.88 1.91 10.78
CA GLY A 415 -19.20 0.88 10.01
C GLY A 415 -19.75 -0.53 10.29
N VAL A 416 -19.97 -0.86 11.57
CA VAL A 416 -20.55 -2.15 11.97
C VAL A 416 -22.01 -2.28 11.49
N CYS A 417 -22.82 -1.25 11.69
CA CYS A 417 -24.20 -1.22 11.21
C CYS A 417 -24.26 -1.35 9.68
N PHE A 418 -23.38 -0.65 8.96
CA PHE A 418 -23.29 -0.75 7.51
C PHE A 418 -23.02 -2.18 7.04
N ILE A 419 -22.03 -2.84 7.65
CA ILE A 419 -21.69 -4.25 7.34
C ILE A 419 -22.86 -5.17 7.68
N ALA A 420 -23.46 -5.01 8.88
CA ALA A 420 -24.57 -5.87 9.33
C ALA A 420 -25.83 -5.71 8.44
N ILE A 421 -26.22 -4.46 8.16
CA ILE A 421 -27.37 -4.15 7.31
C ILE A 421 -27.16 -4.73 5.90
N SER A 422 -25.97 -4.56 5.33
CA SER A 422 -25.65 -5.07 3.98
C SER A 422 -25.61 -6.60 3.93
N HIS A 423 -25.30 -7.26 5.04
CA HIS A 423 -25.28 -8.73 5.11
C HIS A 423 -26.68 -9.35 5.33
N ILE A 424 -27.54 -8.66 6.07
CA ILE A 424 -28.86 -9.19 6.48
C ILE A 424 -29.95 -8.83 5.47
N LEU A 425 -29.90 -7.62 4.89
CA LEU A 425 -30.96 -7.10 4.02
C LEU A 425 -30.59 -7.17 2.54
N PRO A 426 -31.57 -7.41 1.64
CA PRO A 426 -31.36 -7.28 0.21
C PRO A 426 -30.83 -5.89 -0.14
N GLY A 427 -29.90 -5.81 -1.12
CA GLY A 427 -29.12 -4.60 -1.44
C GLY A 427 -29.91 -3.31 -1.60
N VAL A 428 -31.15 -3.37 -2.16
CA VAL A 428 -32.00 -2.18 -2.32
C VAL A 428 -32.46 -1.60 -0.98
N TYR A 429 -32.90 -2.44 -0.04
CA TYR A 429 -33.33 -1.97 1.29
C TYR A 429 -32.15 -1.44 2.11
N ALA A 430 -31.01 -2.13 2.03
CA ALA A 430 -29.78 -1.69 2.66
C ALA A 430 -29.34 -0.32 2.12
N PHE A 431 -29.42 -0.12 0.81
CA PHE A 431 -29.11 1.15 0.16
C PHE A 431 -30.01 2.29 0.65
N CYS A 432 -31.35 2.06 0.71
CA CYS A 432 -32.28 3.06 1.23
C CYS A 432 -31.99 3.46 2.69
N LEU A 433 -31.68 2.49 3.56
CA LEU A 433 -31.36 2.77 4.96
C LEU A 433 -30.08 3.59 5.11
N ILE A 434 -29.07 3.34 4.27
CA ILE A 434 -27.83 4.09 4.29
C ILE A 434 -28.05 5.52 3.78
N ILE A 435 -28.89 5.74 2.77
CA ILE A 435 -29.28 7.09 2.36
C ILE A 435 -29.92 7.84 3.51
N VAL A 436 -30.85 7.24 4.24
CA VAL A 436 -31.48 7.85 5.40
C VAL A 436 -30.45 8.20 6.49
N SER A 437 -29.54 7.27 6.82
CA SER A 437 -28.48 7.50 7.81
C SER A 437 -27.55 8.64 7.39
N PHE A 438 -27.24 8.75 6.09
CA PHE A 438 -26.41 9.81 5.53
C PHE A 438 -27.11 11.18 5.61
N ILE A 439 -28.40 11.26 5.25
CA ILE A 439 -29.17 12.50 5.38
C ILE A 439 -29.19 12.98 6.84
N VAL A 440 -29.43 12.08 7.79
CA VAL A 440 -29.40 12.38 9.22
C VAL A 440 -28.03 12.93 9.64
N LEU A 441 -26.94 12.32 9.19
CA LEU A 441 -25.58 12.77 9.48
C LEU A 441 -25.28 14.17 8.91
N ILE A 442 -25.70 14.48 7.68
CA ILE A 442 -25.56 15.81 7.08
C ILE A 442 -26.30 16.86 7.89
N VAL A 443 -27.54 16.55 8.28
CA VAL A 443 -28.36 17.48 9.07
C VAL A 443 -27.68 17.77 10.41
N LEU A 444 -27.20 16.73 11.09
CA LEU A 444 -26.51 16.86 12.39
C LEU A 444 -25.17 17.61 12.29
N LYS A 445 -24.41 17.41 11.23
CA LYS A 445 -23.07 17.98 11.02
C LYS A 445 -23.02 19.12 9.97
N ARG A 446 -24.15 19.76 9.65
CA ARG A 446 -24.25 20.80 8.60
C ARG A 446 -23.25 21.93 8.74
N LYS A 447 -23.00 22.41 9.97
CA LYS A 447 -22.07 23.51 10.24
C LYS A 447 -20.62 23.11 9.89
N THR A 448 -20.19 21.91 10.27
CA THR A 448 -18.84 21.39 10.00
C THR A 448 -18.61 21.09 8.52
N PHE A 449 -19.63 20.65 7.80
CA PHE A 449 -19.57 20.42 6.35
C PHE A 449 -19.32 21.74 5.58
N ILE A 450 -19.99 22.82 5.97
CA ILE A 450 -19.76 24.15 5.38
C ILE A 450 -18.34 24.67 5.69
N GLN A 451 -17.83 24.42 6.89
CA GLN A 451 -16.45 24.78 7.25
C GLN A 451 -15.41 24.00 6.44
N LEU A 452 -15.65 22.71 6.21
CA LEU A 452 -14.78 21.89 5.36
C LEU A 452 -14.71 22.42 3.92
N LEU A 453 -15.85 22.74 3.31
CA LEU A 453 -15.90 23.30 1.96
C LEU A 453 -15.17 24.65 1.86
N LYS A 454 -15.24 25.48 2.88
CA LYS A 454 -14.46 26.72 2.96
C LYS A 454 -12.97 26.44 3.08
N PHE A 455 -12.58 25.48 3.92
CA PHE A 455 -11.17 25.08 4.12
C PHE A 455 -10.54 24.55 2.84
N ILE A 456 -11.25 23.69 2.09
CA ILE A 456 -10.77 23.17 0.80
C ILE A 456 -10.52 24.28 -0.23
N LYS A 457 -11.33 25.35 -0.20
CA LYS A 457 -11.15 26.52 -1.10
C LYS A 457 -9.96 27.40 -0.71
N THR A 458 -9.44 27.29 0.49
CA THR A 458 -8.29 28.08 0.99
C THR A 458 -6.94 27.36 0.86
N ILE A 459 -6.96 26.05 0.55
CA ILE A 459 -5.80 25.23 0.18
C ILE A 459 -5.54 25.31 -1.33
#